data_b87db900f74b922c1ec7c6387f00c7d3
#
_entry.id   b87db900f74b922c1ec7c6387f00c7d3
#
_cell.length_a   1.000
_cell.length_b   1.000
_cell.length_c   1.000
_cell.angle_alpha   90.00
_cell.angle_beta   90.00
_cell.angle_gamma   90.00
#
_symmetry.space_group_name_H-M   'P 1'
#
loop_
_entity.id
_entity.type
_entity.pdbx_description
1 polymer ?
#
loop_
_entity_poly.entity_id
_entity_poly.type
_entity_poly.pdbx_seq_one_letter_code
_entity_poly.pdbx_strand_id
1 'polypeptide(L)'
;MPQKKNPDMAELIRGKTGRVYGDLMGMLTVMKGLPLAYNKDMQEDKELAFDAADTIKSCIAVFAGMIETAEFRKDNMYRTAGGGFTNATDAADYLVKKGMPFRDAHAVIGNMVYECEKNGSAIADLSVEELKKFSPVFGEDVYDFISLEACVAQRKIVGGPAKERVAEHIAAVRAKMS
;
A
#
# COMPACT_ATOMS: atom_id res chain seq x y z
N MET A 1 -25.27 -4.50 17.69
CA MET A 1 -25.77 -5.86 17.37
C MET A 1 -24.69 -6.85 17.81
N PRO A 2 -24.99 -7.81 18.70
CA PRO A 2 -23.96 -8.67 19.32
C PRO A 2 -23.18 -9.54 18.32
N GLN A 3 -23.78 -9.85 17.18
CA GLN A 3 -23.17 -10.68 16.13
C GLN A 3 -22.28 -9.92 15.17
N LYS A 4 -22.28 -8.58 15.22
CA LYS A 4 -21.47 -7.74 14.32
C LYS A 4 -20.13 -7.41 14.97
N LYS A 5 -19.04 -7.77 14.28
CA LYS A 5 -17.67 -7.38 14.63
C LYS A 5 -17.25 -6.22 13.74
N ASN A 6 -16.81 -5.13 14.35
CA ASN A 6 -16.25 -3.99 13.65
C ASN A 6 -14.77 -3.83 14.05
N PRO A 7 -13.92 -3.26 13.22
CA PRO A 7 -12.53 -2.93 13.57
C PRO A 7 -12.48 -1.61 14.41
N ASP A 8 -13.23 -1.57 15.53
CA ASP A 8 -13.47 -0.35 16.32
C ASP A 8 -12.18 0.36 16.71
N MET A 9 -11.16 -0.40 17.15
CA MET A 9 -9.90 0.20 17.59
C MET A 9 -9.14 0.84 16.43
N ALA A 10 -9.13 0.20 15.27
CA ALA A 10 -8.50 0.77 14.07
C ALA A 10 -9.22 2.07 13.63
N GLU A 11 -10.55 2.06 13.67
CA GLU A 11 -11.36 3.23 13.31
C GLU A 11 -11.19 4.38 14.29
N LEU A 12 -11.15 4.08 15.59
CA LEU A 12 -10.94 5.09 16.64
C LEU A 12 -9.53 5.69 16.56
N ILE A 13 -8.48 4.88 16.34
CA ILE A 13 -7.12 5.37 16.15
C ILE A 13 -7.04 6.29 14.92
N ARG A 14 -7.67 5.89 13.80
CA ARG A 14 -7.77 6.72 12.61
C ARG A 14 -8.49 8.04 12.89
N GLY A 15 -9.58 8.01 13.67
CA GLY A 15 -10.31 9.22 14.09
C GLY A 15 -9.50 10.15 15.00
N LYS A 16 -8.66 9.58 15.88
CA LYS A 16 -7.80 10.35 16.79
C LYS A 16 -6.72 11.17 16.08
N THR A 17 -6.39 10.86 14.82
CA THR A 17 -5.47 11.70 14.03
C THR A 17 -5.99 13.13 13.88
N GLY A 18 -7.33 13.30 13.78
CA GLY A 18 -7.95 14.62 13.71
C GLY A 18 -7.71 15.46 14.97
N ARG A 19 -7.71 14.81 16.16
CA ARG A 19 -7.39 15.48 17.42
C ARG A 19 -5.94 15.99 17.44
N VAL A 20 -5.00 15.11 17.11
CA VAL A 20 -3.56 15.47 17.06
C VAL A 20 -3.27 16.55 16.02
N TYR A 21 -3.95 16.53 14.88
CA TYR A 21 -3.85 17.61 13.90
C TYR A 21 -4.44 18.93 14.40
N GLY A 22 -5.52 18.86 15.20
CA GLY A 22 -6.07 20.02 15.87
C GLY A 22 -5.08 20.66 16.85
N ASP A 23 -4.39 19.84 17.65
CA ASP A 23 -3.35 20.28 18.57
C ASP A 23 -2.17 20.93 17.84
N LEU A 24 -1.71 20.32 16.75
CA LEU A 24 -0.65 20.91 15.89
C LEU A 24 -1.09 22.25 15.31
N MET A 25 -2.32 22.34 14.80
CA MET A 25 -2.86 23.59 14.26
C MET A 25 -2.98 24.67 15.32
N GLY A 26 -3.44 24.29 16.53
CA GLY A 26 -3.48 25.15 17.71
C GLY A 26 -2.10 25.70 18.05
N MET A 27 -1.09 24.82 18.11
CA MET A 27 0.30 25.20 18.39
C MET A 27 0.86 26.16 17.33
N LEU A 28 0.65 25.89 16.05
CA LEU A 28 1.06 26.79 14.96
C LEU A 28 0.38 28.16 15.06
N THR A 29 -0.87 28.18 15.50
CA THR A 29 -1.63 29.42 15.71
C THR A 29 -1.10 30.21 16.89
N VAL A 30 -0.77 29.56 18.02
CA VAL A 30 -0.15 30.21 19.20
C VAL A 30 1.19 30.87 18.80
N MET A 31 1.98 30.18 17.99
CA MET A 31 3.29 30.67 17.54
C MET A 31 3.23 31.77 16.48
N LYS A 32 2.05 31.99 15.87
CA LYS A 32 1.89 32.96 14.79
C LYS A 32 2.09 34.39 15.29
N GLY A 33 3.02 35.13 14.68
CA GLY A 33 3.15 36.57 14.91
C GLY A 33 3.59 36.95 16.32
N LEU A 34 4.28 36.07 17.04
CA LEU A 34 4.81 36.37 18.38
C LEU A 34 5.82 37.52 18.32
N PRO A 35 5.78 38.46 19.32
CA PRO A 35 6.74 39.52 19.44
C PRO A 35 8.14 39.01 19.85
N LEU A 36 9.15 39.88 19.81
CA LEU A 36 10.55 39.51 20.06
C LEU A 36 10.79 39.03 21.51
N ALA A 37 10.01 39.50 22.48
CA ALA A 37 10.22 39.20 23.89
C ALA A 37 8.89 39.15 24.68
N TYR A 38 8.90 38.40 25.82
CA TYR A 38 7.82 38.26 26.77
C TYR A 38 6.54 37.64 26.13
N ASN A 39 6.71 36.45 25.57
CA ASN A 39 5.62 35.72 24.88
C ASN A 39 4.85 34.84 25.89
N LYS A 40 3.95 35.43 26.67
CA LYS A 40 3.11 34.69 27.62
C LYS A 40 2.11 33.77 26.90
N ASP A 41 1.79 34.08 25.64
CA ASP A 41 1.03 33.23 24.72
C ASP A 41 1.55 31.78 24.68
N MET A 42 2.89 31.60 24.80
CA MET A 42 3.54 30.30 24.82
C MET A 42 3.21 29.43 26.04
N GLN A 43 2.44 29.93 27.02
CA GLN A 43 1.94 29.09 28.11
C GLN A 43 0.86 28.12 27.66
N GLU A 44 0.19 28.42 26.53
CA GLU A 44 -0.81 27.55 25.91
C GLU A 44 -0.20 26.32 25.20
N ASP A 45 1.14 26.27 25.07
CA ASP A 45 1.85 25.16 24.44
C ASP A 45 1.63 23.82 25.14
N LYS A 46 1.52 23.84 26.46
CA LYS A 46 1.51 22.65 27.30
C LYS A 46 0.23 21.83 27.14
N GLU A 47 -0.92 22.48 27.08
CA GLU A 47 -2.19 21.79 26.91
C GLU A 47 -2.24 21.02 25.59
N LEU A 48 -1.88 21.70 24.50
CA LEU A 48 -1.83 21.11 23.16
C LEU A 48 -0.79 19.98 23.07
N ALA A 49 0.42 20.22 23.59
CA ALA A 49 1.49 19.24 23.54
C ALA A 49 1.18 17.99 24.39
N PHE A 50 0.63 18.18 25.59
CA PHE A 50 0.33 17.07 26.49
C PHE A 50 -0.88 16.28 26.00
N ASP A 51 -1.92 16.92 25.48
CA ASP A 51 -3.06 16.24 24.89
C ASP A 51 -2.66 15.38 23.69
N ALA A 52 -1.84 15.94 22.79
CA ALA A 52 -1.28 15.18 21.66
C ALA A 52 -0.45 13.98 22.13
N ALA A 53 0.45 14.19 23.11
CA ALA A 53 1.32 13.14 23.65
C ALA A 53 0.52 12.01 24.28
N ASP A 54 -0.46 12.31 25.12
CA ASP A 54 -1.28 11.31 25.80
C ASP A 54 -2.20 10.55 24.83
N THR A 55 -2.74 11.28 23.86
CA THR A 55 -3.53 10.68 22.77
C THR A 55 -2.67 9.69 21.96
N ILE A 56 -1.46 10.07 21.56
CA ILE A 56 -0.55 9.21 20.78
C ILE A 56 -0.10 8.00 21.61
N LYS A 57 0.29 8.18 22.88
CA LYS A 57 0.68 7.06 23.76
C LYS A 57 -0.43 6.03 23.88
N SER A 58 -1.66 6.48 24.09
CA SER A 58 -2.83 5.59 24.18
C SER A 58 -3.09 4.86 22.85
N CYS A 59 -2.99 5.56 21.73
CA CYS A 59 -3.13 4.97 20.41
C CYS A 59 -2.05 3.90 20.13
N ILE A 60 -0.78 4.18 20.47
CA ILE A 60 0.33 3.25 20.26
C ILE A 60 0.12 1.97 21.08
N ALA A 61 -0.30 2.08 22.36
CA ALA A 61 -0.54 0.92 23.22
C ALA A 61 -1.62 0.01 22.63
N VAL A 62 -2.75 0.58 22.21
CA VAL A 62 -3.85 -0.17 21.60
C VAL A 62 -3.45 -0.75 20.24
N PHE A 63 -2.71 0.01 19.41
CA PHE A 63 -2.27 -0.45 18.10
C PHE A 63 -1.27 -1.60 18.22
N ALA A 64 -0.37 -1.57 19.19
CA ALA A 64 0.55 -2.67 19.47
C ALA A 64 -0.21 -3.97 19.78
N GLY A 65 -1.21 -3.92 20.66
CA GLY A 65 -2.07 -5.09 20.94
C GLY A 65 -2.85 -5.59 19.72
N MET A 66 -3.30 -4.68 18.83
CA MET A 66 -3.94 -5.08 17.58
C MET A 66 -2.99 -5.84 16.66
N ILE A 67 -1.74 -5.37 16.52
CA ILE A 67 -0.74 -6.05 15.67
C ILE A 67 -0.35 -7.40 16.28
N GLU A 68 -0.17 -7.47 17.59
CA GLU A 68 0.18 -8.71 18.29
C GLU A 68 -0.87 -9.82 18.10
N THR A 69 -2.14 -9.44 18.05
CA THR A 69 -3.26 -10.38 17.91
C THR A 69 -3.78 -10.51 16.47
N ALA A 70 -3.14 -9.86 15.49
CA ALA A 70 -3.58 -9.88 14.11
C ALA A 70 -3.37 -11.23 13.44
N GLU A 71 -4.41 -11.78 12.85
CA GLU A 71 -4.37 -12.98 12.02
C GLU A 71 -4.48 -12.62 10.54
N PHE A 72 -3.44 -12.92 9.77
CA PHE A 72 -3.41 -12.67 8.33
C PHE A 72 -4.03 -13.84 7.57
N ARG A 73 -5.15 -13.64 6.92
CA ARG A 73 -5.85 -14.65 6.09
C ARG A 73 -5.19 -14.75 4.73
N LYS A 74 -4.01 -15.37 4.70
CA LYS A 74 -3.11 -15.41 3.53
C LYS A 74 -3.79 -15.94 2.28
N ASP A 75 -4.59 -17.00 2.39
CA ASP A 75 -5.28 -17.62 1.25
C ASP A 75 -6.31 -16.65 0.64
N ASN A 76 -7.06 -15.94 1.49
CA ASN A 76 -8.00 -14.92 1.03
C ASN A 76 -7.28 -13.75 0.38
N MET A 77 -6.17 -13.28 0.98
CA MET A 77 -5.35 -12.19 0.42
C MET A 77 -4.78 -12.58 -0.93
N TYR A 78 -4.24 -13.79 -1.05
CA TYR A 78 -3.69 -14.31 -2.31
C TYR A 78 -4.77 -14.39 -3.40
N ARG A 79 -5.91 -14.99 -3.09
CA ARG A 79 -7.04 -15.10 -4.02
C ARG A 79 -7.54 -13.72 -4.47
N THR A 80 -7.66 -12.77 -3.55
CA THR A 80 -8.11 -11.41 -3.87
C THR A 80 -7.06 -10.67 -4.72
N ALA A 81 -5.77 -10.86 -4.44
CA ALA A 81 -4.69 -10.27 -5.24
C ALA A 81 -4.65 -10.82 -6.67
N GLY A 82 -5.07 -12.08 -6.88
CA GLY A 82 -5.17 -12.68 -8.21
C GLY A 82 -6.32 -12.17 -9.07
N GLY A 83 -7.29 -11.45 -8.46
CA GLY A 83 -8.43 -10.90 -9.18
C GLY A 83 -8.18 -9.48 -9.71
N GLY A 84 -9.06 -9.01 -10.61
CA GLY A 84 -9.11 -7.62 -11.05
C GLY A 84 -7.91 -7.16 -11.89
N PHE A 85 -7.26 -8.07 -12.60
CA PHE A 85 -6.16 -7.76 -13.53
C PHE A 85 -4.99 -7.02 -12.89
N THR A 86 -4.66 -7.33 -11.63
CA THR A 86 -3.56 -6.69 -10.90
C THR A 86 -2.20 -6.85 -11.58
N ASN A 87 -2.05 -7.87 -12.41
CA ASN A 87 -0.87 -8.19 -13.20
C ASN A 87 -0.89 -7.59 -14.63
N ALA A 88 -1.90 -6.81 -15.00
CA ALA A 88 -1.99 -6.23 -16.35
C ALA A 88 -0.80 -5.32 -16.67
N THR A 89 -0.33 -4.53 -15.70
CA THR A 89 0.86 -3.68 -15.88
C THR A 89 2.11 -4.53 -16.13
N ASP A 90 2.26 -5.65 -15.42
CA ASP A 90 3.39 -6.56 -15.62
C ASP A 90 3.33 -7.23 -17.00
N ALA A 91 2.13 -7.54 -17.49
CA ALA A 91 1.96 -8.05 -18.85
C ALA A 91 2.34 -7.00 -19.91
N ALA A 92 2.07 -5.71 -19.67
CA ALA A 92 2.54 -4.64 -20.55
C ALA A 92 4.08 -4.50 -20.48
N ASP A 93 4.65 -4.56 -19.29
CA ASP A 93 6.11 -4.52 -19.09
C ASP A 93 6.82 -5.71 -19.76
N TYR A 94 6.17 -6.89 -19.77
CA TYR A 94 6.67 -8.04 -20.51
C TYR A 94 6.82 -7.72 -22.00
N LEU A 95 5.80 -7.16 -22.64
CA LEU A 95 5.86 -6.78 -24.05
C LEU A 95 6.91 -5.69 -24.31
N VAL A 96 7.05 -4.73 -23.39
CA VAL A 96 8.10 -3.69 -23.49
C VAL A 96 9.48 -4.30 -23.42
N LYS A 97 9.73 -5.25 -22.53
CA LYS A 97 11.01 -5.95 -22.43
C LYS A 97 11.34 -6.78 -23.69
N LYS A 98 10.31 -7.22 -24.42
CA LYS A 98 10.45 -7.89 -25.72
C LYS A 98 10.60 -6.90 -26.88
N GLY A 99 10.68 -5.59 -26.63
CA GLY A 99 10.97 -4.54 -27.62
C GLY A 99 9.75 -3.77 -28.14
N MET A 100 8.56 -3.99 -27.60
CA MET A 100 7.37 -3.22 -27.99
C MET A 100 7.38 -1.84 -27.32
N PRO A 101 7.05 -0.74 -28.02
CA PRO A 101 6.88 0.56 -27.39
C PRO A 101 5.79 0.52 -26.30
N PHE A 102 6.01 1.18 -25.17
CA PHE A 102 5.09 1.13 -24.02
C PHE A 102 3.65 1.48 -24.38
N ARG A 103 3.44 2.49 -25.25
CA ARG A 103 2.11 2.90 -25.68
C ARG A 103 1.35 1.79 -26.40
N ASP A 104 2.06 1.04 -27.24
CA ASP A 104 1.48 -0.07 -28.01
C ASP A 104 1.22 -1.26 -27.07
N ALA A 105 2.17 -1.59 -26.19
CA ALA A 105 2.00 -2.61 -25.16
C ALA A 105 0.77 -2.32 -24.28
N HIS A 106 0.61 -1.10 -23.83
CA HIS A 106 -0.54 -0.68 -23.03
C HIS A 106 -1.87 -0.85 -23.80
N ALA A 107 -1.91 -0.51 -25.09
CA ALA A 107 -3.09 -0.68 -25.93
C ALA A 107 -3.43 -2.18 -26.12
N VAL A 108 -2.42 -3.02 -26.36
CA VAL A 108 -2.58 -4.47 -26.48
C VAL A 108 -3.18 -5.06 -25.21
N ILE A 109 -2.62 -4.71 -24.03
CA ILE A 109 -3.10 -5.20 -22.75
C ILE A 109 -4.48 -4.65 -22.42
N GLY A 110 -4.77 -3.38 -22.73
CA GLY A 110 -6.11 -2.82 -22.55
C GLY A 110 -7.19 -3.58 -23.32
N ASN A 111 -6.93 -3.94 -24.57
CA ASN A 111 -7.83 -4.77 -25.36
C ASN A 111 -7.97 -6.19 -24.78
N MET A 112 -6.87 -6.78 -24.31
CA MET A 112 -6.88 -8.10 -23.68
C MET A 112 -7.71 -8.10 -22.39
N VAL A 113 -7.53 -7.12 -21.51
CA VAL A 113 -8.31 -6.94 -20.28
C VAL A 113 -9.79 -6.82 -20.61
N TYR A 114 -10.15 -6.00 -21.59
CA TYR A 114 -11.54 -5.83 -22.02
C TYR A 114 -12.19 -7.15 -22.48
N GLU A 115 -11.49 -7.96 -23.27
CA GLU A 115 -12.01 -9.26 -23.71
C GLU A 115 -12.08 -10.26 -22.53
N CYS A 116 -11.10 -10.24 -21.63
CA CYS A 116 -11.13 -11.07 -20.41
C CYS A 116 -12.31 -10.70 -19.50
N GLU A 117 -12.58 -9.42 -19.27
CA GLU A 117 -13.74 -8.94 -18.50
C GLU A 117 -15.06 -9.43 -19.11
N LYS A 118 -15.19 -9.31 -20.41
CA LYS A 118 -16.38 -9.73 -21.15
C LYS A 118 -16.64 -11.24 -21.02
N ASN A 119 -15.58 -12.04 -20.99
CA ASN A 119 -15.64 -13.50 -20.91
C ASN A 119 -15.58 -14.04 -19.47
N GLY A 120 -15.38 -13.19 -18.47
CA GLY A 120 -15.22 -13.57 -17.06
C GLY A 120 -13.96 -14.39 -16.77
N SER A 121 -12.89 -14.17 -17.55
CA SER A 121 -11.59 -14.85 -17.41
C SER A 121 -10.50 -13.87 -16.91
N ALA A 122 -9.38 -14.42 -16.43
CA ALA A 122 -8.18 -13.64 -16.12
C ALA A 122 -7.14 -13.77 -17.26
N ILE A 123 -6.16 -12.86 -17.30
CA ILE A 123 -5.05 -12.91 -18.28
C ILE A 123 -4.30 -14.24 -18.17
N ALA A 124 -4.12 -14.74 -16.95
CA ALA A 124 -3.43 -16.00 -16.70
C ALA A 124 -4.17 -17.25 -17.16
N ASP A 125 -5.48 -17.14 -17.45
CA ASP A 125 -6.32 -18.25 -17.94
C ASP A 125 -6.22 -18.43 -19.46
N LEU A 126 -5.71 -17.40 -20.17
CA LEU A 126 -5.56 -17.46 -21.62
C LEU A 126 -4.42 -18.37 -22.01
N SER A 127 -4.64 -19.25 -22.99
CA SER A 127 -3.56 -20.02 -23.61
C SER A 127 -2.59 -19.14 -24.40
N VAL A 128 -1.39 -19.64 -24.67
CA VAL A 128 -0.40 -18.91 -25.47
C VAL A 128 -0.94 -18.57 -26.86
N GLU A 129 -1.74 -19.44 -27.46
CA GLU A 129 -2.39 -19.24 -28.74
C GLU A 129 -3.40 -18.08 -28.67
N GLU A 130 -4.13 -17.93 -27.58
CA GLU A 130 -5.04 -16.82 -27.35
C GLU A 130 -4.28 -15.52 -27.09
N LEU A 131 -3.25 -15.55 -26.27
CA LEU A 131 -2.38 -14.40 -26.06
C LEU A 131 -1.75 -13.90 -27.37
N LYS A 132 -1.31 -14.81 -28.25
CA LYS A 132 -0.76 -14.48 -29.56
C LYS A 132 -1.76 -13.83 -30.53
N LYS A 133 -3.07 -13.95 -30.28
CA LYS A 133 -4.08 -13.19 -31.07
C LYS A 133 -4.00 -11.70 -30.80
N PHE A 134 -3.57 -11.29 -29.59
CA PHE A 134 -3.37 -9.88 -29.22
C PHE A 134 -2.00 -9.38 -29.64
N SER A 135 -0.95 -10.21 -29.51
CA SER A 135 0.39 -9.89 -29.98
C SER A 135 1.21 -11.17 -30.21
N PRO A 136 1.86 -11.32 -31.39
CA PRO A 136 2.71 -12.46 -31.67
C PRO A 136 3.96 -12.53 -30.78
N VAL A 137 4.25 -11.48 -30.02
CA VAL A 137 5.39 -11.37 -29.10
C VAL A 137 5.23 -12.25 -27.85
N PHE A 138 4.00 -12.64 -27.49
CA PHE A 138 3.76 -13.51 -26.35
C PHE A 138 4.36 -14.91 -26.55
N GLY A 139 5.07 -15.38 -25.53
CA GLY A 139 5.60 -16.74 -25.43
C GLY A 139 5.14 -17.40 -24.13
N GLU A 140 5.48 -18.68 -23.93
CA GLU A 140 5.16 -19.41 -22.71
C GLU A 140 5.78 -18.80 -21.45
N ASP A 141 6.91 -18.10 -21.59
CA ASP A 141 7.60 -17.40 -20.53
C ASP A 141 6.78 -16.24 -19.89
N VAL A 142 5.67 -15.86 -20.52
CA VAL A 142 4.79 -14.82 -19.96
C VAL A 142 4.18 -15.22 -18.62
N TYR A 143 3.81 -16.48 -18.41
CA TYR A 143 3.18 -16.93 -17.16
C TYR A 143 4.11 -16.79 -15.97
N ASP A 144 5.39 -17.12 -16.15
CA ASP A 144 6.39 -16.92 -15.10
C ASP A 144 6.60 -15.43 -14.79
N PHE A 145 6.41 -14.57 -15.79
CA PHE A 145 6.62 -13.13 -15.66
C PHE A 145 5.45 -12.42 -14.96
N ILE A 146 4.21 -12.84 -15.22
CA ILE A 146 2.98 -12.24 -14.69
C ILE A 146 2.39 -12.96 -13.49
N SER A 147 3.08 -13.98 -12.94
CA SER A 147 2.66 -14.59 -11.68
C SER A 147 2.69 -13.56 -10.56
N LEU A 148 1.81 -13.72 -9.55
CA LEU A 148 1.75 -12.77 -8.41
C LEU A 148 3.10 -12.65 -7.71
N GLU A 149 3.82 -13.75 -7.56
CA GLU A 149 5.15 -13.80 -6.98
C GLU A 149 6.16 -13.02 -7.81
N ALA A 150 6.15 -13.18 -9.12
CA ALA A 150 7.04 -12.45 -10.02
C ALA A 150 6.72 -10.95 -10.02
N CYS A 151 5.43 -10.60 -10.05
CA CYS A 151 4.98 -9.21 -9.97
C CYS A 151 5.55 -8.51 -8.72
N VAL A 152 5.51 -9.17 -7.57
CA VAL A 152 6.08 -8.62 -6.33
C VAL A 152 7.61 -8.63 -6.38
N ALA A 153 8.23 -9.73 -6.83
CA ALA A 153 9.68 -9.90 -6.84
C ALA A 153 10.41 -8.92 -7.78
N GLN A 154 9.74 -8.43 -8.82
CA GLN A 154 10.31 -7.45 -9.75
C GLN A 154 10.42 -6.03 -9.17
N ARG A 155 9.70 -5.70 -8.08
CA ARG A 155 9.71 -4.36 -7.45
C ARG A 155 10.88 -4.21 -6.49
N LYS A 156 12.10 -4.11 -7.03
CA LYS A 156 13.39 -4.11 -6.29
C LYS A 156 13.92 -2.73 -5.92
N ILE A 157 13.17 -1.67 -6.16
CA ILE A 157 13.55 -0.31 -5.76
C ILE A 157 13.54 -0.20 -4.22
N VAL A 158 14.24 0.79 -3.67
CA VAL A 158 14.22 1.09 -2.23
C VAL A 158 12.78 1.42 -1.81
N GLY A 159 12.28 0.72 -0.78
CA GLY A 159 10.89 0.82 -0.33
C GLY A 159 9.90 -0.05 -1.15
N GLY A 160 10.38 -0.78 -2.15
CA GLY A 160 9.55 -1.73 -2.91
C GLY A 160 9.17 -2.98 -2.12
N PRO A 161 8.13 -3.72 -2.54
CA PRO A 161 7.60 -4.87 -1.83
C PRO A 161 8.35 -6.18 -2.07
N ALA A 162 9.42 -6.20 -2.88
CA ALA A 162 10.23 -7.40 -3.06
C ALA A 162 10.76 -7.92 -1.72
N LYS A 163 10.70 -9.23 -1.49
CA LYS A 163 11.06 -9.86 -0.20
C LYS A 163 12.42 -9.42 0.33
N GLU A 164 13.41 -9.30 -0.55
CA GLU A 164 14.75 -8.82 -0.21
C GLU A 164 14.73 -7.38 0.31
N ARG A 165 13.94 -6.49 -0.30
CA ARG A 165 13.82 -5.09 0.12
C ARG A 165 13.11 -4.95 1.47
N VAL A 166 12.07 -5.75 1.67
CA VAL A 166 11.38 -5.81 2.97
C VAL A 166 12.32 -6.32 4.07
N ALA A 167 13.09 -7.38 3.78
CA ALA A 167 14.06 -7.92 4.74
C ALA A 167 15.16 -6.91 5.10
N GLU A 168 15.73 -6.22 4.10
CA GLU A 168 16.70 -5.13 4.31
C GLU A 168 16.12 -4.01 5.17
N HIS A 169 14.88 -3.60 4.89
CA HIS A 169 14.23 -2.56 5.66
C HIS A 169 14.00 -2.98 7.12
N ILE A 170 13.54 -4.21 7.35
CA ILE A 170 13.37 -4.77 8.71
C ILE A 170 14.71 -4.76 9.45
N ALA A 171 15.79 -5.21 8.80
CA ALA A 171 17.12 -5.23 9.41
C ALA A 171 17.60 -3.82 9.77
N ALA A 172 17.40 -2.85 8.88
CA ALA A 172 17.76 -1.45 9.11
C ALA A 172 16.98 -0.81 10.28
N VAL A 173 15.68 -1.11 10.39
CA VAL A 173 14.85 -0.63 11.50
C VAL A 173 15.28 -1.24 12.81
N ARG A 174 15.51 -2.58 12.85
CA ARG A 174 15.99 -3.27 14.05
C ARG A 174 17.33 -2.71 14.56
N ALA A 175 18.26 -2.44 13.63
CA ALA A 175 19.55 -1.85 13.99
C ALA A 175 19.47 -0.44 14.59
N LYS A 176 18.39 0.30 14.33
CA LYS A 176 18.13 1.62 14.93
C LYS A 176 17.43 1.55 16.28
N MET A 177 16.84 0.41 16.62
CA MET A 177 16.10 0.20 17.87
C MET A 177 16.95 -0.49 18.95
N SER A 178 18.10 -1.05 18.56
CA SER A 178 19.12 -1.61 19.45
C SER A 178 20.13 -0.54 19.89
#